data_ba558fdfe7c295daed17e311a8e2556b
#
_entry.id   ba558fdfe7c295daed17e311a8e2556b
#
_cell.length_a   1.000
_cell.length_b   1.000
_cell.length_c   1.000
_cell.angle_alpha   90.00
_cell.angle_beta   90.00
_cell.angle_gamma   90.00
#
_symmetry.space_group_name_H-M   'P 1'
#
loop_
_entity.id
_entity.type
_entity.pdbx_description
1 polymer ?
#
loop_
_entity_poly.entity_id
_entity_poly.type
_entity_poly.pdbx_seq_one_letter_code
_entity_poly.pdbx_strand_id
1 'polypeptide(L)'
;MKMMPLPLRIGALIAAVGAINLTGCAGYGPGQLPTGATASQVQDQMGPPTGRYPRPEGGERLEYARGPFAKHTFMVDLDAAGRVQHWEQVLREDIFNQVVPGMTADQLRYRLGRPAKQFGIWRGATVWTWRYETPFCQWFMVTVEPNGVVRDAGYGPDPICEVNEKDEFR
;
A
#
# COMPACT_ATOMS: atom_id res chain seq x y z
N MET A 1 -13.99 -26.28 79.58
CA MET A 1 -14.48 -25.60 78.32
C MET A 1 -13.26 -25.22 77.52
N LYS A 2 -12.97 -25.99 76.45
CA LYS A 2 -11.83 -25.75 75.51
C LYS A 2 -12.37 -25.10 74.21
N MET A 3 -12.07 -23.85 74.00
CA MET A 3 -12.40 -23.21 72.73
C MET A 3 -11.34 -23.53 71.65
N MET A 4 -11.77 -24.23 70.63
CA MET A 4 -10.95 -24.49 69.41
C MET A 4 -10.98 -23.23 68.44
N PRO A 5 -9.83 -22.83 67.95
CA PRO A 5 -9.82 -21.79 66.94
C PRO A 5 -10.11 -22.35 65.53
N LEU A 6 -10.99 -21.66 64.81
CA LEU A 6 -11.38 -21.96 63.43
C LEU A 6 -10.31 -21.42 62.46
N PRO A 7 -9.82 -22.21 61.48
CA PRO A 7 -8.85 -21.67 60.51
C PRO A 7 -9.54 -20.83 59.43
N LEU A 8 -9.11 -19.58 59.33
CA LEU A 8 -9.50 -18.62 58.31
C LEU A 8 -8.85 -19.04 56.97
N ARG A 9 -9.62 -19.58 56.04
CA ARG A 9 -9.17 -19.88 54.69
C ARG A 9 -9.19 -18.58 53.85
N ILE A 10 -8.03 -18.03 53.63
CA ILE A 10 -7.83 -16.91 52.69
C ILE A 10 -7.84 -17.51 51.29
N GLY A 11 -8.96 -17.31 50.57
CA GLY A 11 -9.09 -17.67 49.16
C GLY A 11 -8.31 -16.68 48.31
N ALA A 12 -7.27 -17.14 47.64
CA ALA A 12 -6.54 -16.35 46.65
C ALA A 12 -7.40 -16.20 45.40
N LEU A 13 -7.96 -15.01 45.18
CA LEU A 13 -8.58 -14.58 43.92
C LEU A 13 -7.46 -14.32 42.92
N ILE A 14 -7.22 -15.26 42.00
CA ILE A 14 -6.38 -15.07 40.84
C ILE A 14 -7.19 -14.22 39.84
N ALA A 15 -6.90 -12.92 39.77
CA ALA A 15 -7.41 -12.04 38.75
C ALA A 15 -6.70 -12.39 37.43
N ALA A 16 -7.37 -13.12 36.56
CA ALA A 16 -6.94 -13.32 35.17
C ALA A 16 -7.07 -11.96 34.43
N VAL A 17 -5.97 -11.24 34.33
CA VAL A 17 -5.87 -10.07 33.47
C VAL A 17 -5.87 -10.55 32.00
N GLY A 18 -7.04 -10.56 31.38
CA GLY A 18 -7.19 -10.83 29.96
C GLY A 18 -6.42 -9.75 29.19
N ALA A 19 -5.37 -10.15 28.49
CA ALA A 19 -4.67 -9.29 27.52
C ALA A 19 -5.64 -8.97 26.39
N ILE A 20 -6.26 -7.79 26.44
CA ILE A 20 -7.02 -7.23 25.33
C ILE A 20 -6.00 -6.87 24.26
N ASN A 21 -5.85 -7.71 23.24
CA ASN A 21 -5.13 -7.36 22.03
C ASN A 21 -5.91 -6.24 21.34
N LEU A 22 -5.51 -5.00 21.57
CA LEU A 22 -5.93 -3.84 20.78
C LEU A 22 -5.34 -4.03 19.39
N THR A 23 -6.09 -4.66 18.50
CA THR A 23 -5.79 -4.61 17.06
C THR A 23 -5.95 -3.16 16.64
N GLY A 24 -4.85 -2.40 16.70
CA GLY A 24 -4.82 -1.03 16.22
C GLY A 24 -5.24 -1.00 14.76
N CYS A 25 -6.13 -0.08 14.38
CA CYS A 25 -6.46 0.18 12.99
C CYS A 25 -5.15 0.49 12.25
N ALA A 26 -4.87 -0.24 11.17
CA ALA A 26 -3.72 0.04 10.31
C ALA A 26 -3.78 1.49 9.82
N GLY A 27 -2.69 2.23 9.98
CA GLY A 27 -2.59 3.63 9.55
C GLY A 27 -2.75 3.76 8.03
N TYR A 28 -3.32 4.87 7.60
CA TYR A 28 -3.51 5.14 6.17
C TYR A 28 -2.19 5.23 5.42
N GLY A 29 -1.21 5.90 5.99
CA GLY A 29 0.12 6.10 5.41
C GLY A 29 1.24 5.91 6.43
N PRO A 30 2.50 6.07 6.02
CA PRO A 30 3.67 5.91 6.88
C PRO A 30 3.69 6.87 8.07
N GLY A 31 3.02 8.02 7.98
CA GLY A 31 2.97 9.01 9.05
C GLY A 31 4.37 9.46 9.45
N GLN A 32 4.72 9.27 10.73
CA GLN A 32 6.04 9.59 11.28
C GLN A 32 6.96 8.36 11.39
N LEU A 33 6.88 7.45 10.42
CA LEU A 33 7.76 6.28 10.39
C LEU A 33 9.23 6.75 10.27
N PRO A 34 10.06 6.53 11.30
CA PRO A 34 11.44 7.02 11.27
C PRO A 34 12.32 6.14 10.37
N THR A 35 13.35 6.74 9.80
CA THR A 35 14.46 5.98 9.20
C THR A 35 15.03 5.03 10.26
N GLY A 36 15.34 3.79 9.86
CA GLY A 36 15.82 2.75 10.77
C GLY A 36 14.72 1.96 11.48
N ALA A 37 13.43 2.32 11.34
CA ALA A 37 12.33 1.50 11.82
C ALA A 37 12.40 0.08 11.22
N THR A 38 11.98 -0.93 11.98
CA THR A 38 12.01 -2.31 11.51
C THR A 38 10.81 -2.63 10.61
N ALA A 39 10.92 -3.67 9.78
CA ALA A 39 9.80 -4.18 8.98
C ALA A 39 8.56 -4.51 9.84
N SER A 40 8.75 -5.00 11.08
CA SER A 40 7.66 -5.24 12.02
C SER A 40 6.95 -3.94 12.40
N GLN A 41 7.68 -2.89 12.74
CA GLN A 41 7.10 -1.58 13.07
C GLN A 41 6.33 -0.98 11.88
N VAL A 42 6.83 -1.17 10.65
CA VAL A 42 6.09 -0.77 9.43
C VAL A 42 4.76 -1.54 9.35
N GLN A 43 4.78 -2.85 9.55
CA GLN A 43 3.57 -3.68 9.49
C GLN A 43 2.60 -3.40 10.65
N ASP A 44 3.10 -3.13 11.84
CA ASP A 44 2.27 -2.77 12.99
C ASP A 44 1.52 -1.45 12.73
N GLN A 45 2.17 -0.50 12.06
CA GLN A 45 1.59 0.80 11.72
C GLN A 45 0.69 0.75 10.48
N MET A 46 1.13 0.06 9.42
CA MET A 46 0.47 0.10 8.12
C MET A 46 -0.28 -1.18 7.75
N GLY A 47 -0.20 -2.22 8.58
CA GLY A 47 -0.72 -3.55 8.24
C GLY A 47 0.16 -4.28 7.22
N PRO A 48 -0.32 -5.39 6.65
CA PRO A 48 0.43 -6.14 5.66
C PRO A 48 0.59 -5.34 4.36
N PRO A 49 1.76 -5.41 3.69
CA PRO A 49 1.98 -4.76 2.40
C PRO A 49 1.12 -5.42 1.31
N THR A 50 0.73 -4.63 0.32
CA THR A 50 -0.02 -5.08 -0.87
C THR A 50 0.89 -5.69 -1.94
N GLY A 51 2.19 -5.41 -1.88
CA GLY A 51 3.22 -5.97 -2.76
C GLY A 51 4.61 -5.93 -2.11
N ARG A 52 5.51 -6.75 -2.63
CA ARG A 52 6.91 -6.83 -2.21
C ARG A 52 7.80 -6.97 -3.44
N TYR A 53 8.88 -6.21 -3.47
CA TYR A 53 9.82 -6.17 -4.58
C TYR A 53 11.25 -6.26 -4.04
N PRO A 54 12.12 -7.11 -4.61
CA PRO A 54 13.53 -7.11 -4.25
C PRO A 54 14.18 -5.81 -4.69
N ARG A 55 15.09 -5.27 -3.86
CA ARG A 55 15.89 -4.09 -4.20
C ARG A 55 17.24 -4.49 -4.77
N PRO A 56 17.74 -3.79 -5.81
CA PRO A 56 19.06 -4.07 -6.39
C PRO A 56 20.19 -3.96 -5.37
N GLU A 57 20.08 -3.05 -4.41
CA GLU A 57 21.09 -2.81 -3.36
C GLU A 57 20.97 -3.80 -2.17
N GLY A 58 20.04 -4.74 -2.26
CA GLY A 58 19.66 -5.64 -1.17
C GLY A 58 18.50 -5.09 -0.32
N GLY A 59 17.78 -6.01 0.33
CA GLY A 59 16.56 -5.70 1.06
C GLY A 59 15.32 -5.75 0.19
N GLU A 60 14.25 -5.08 0.62
CA GLU A 60 12.93 -5.12 -0.03
C GLU A 60 12.33 -3.72 -0.16
N ARG A 61 11.53 -3.51 -1.22
CA ARG A 61 10.57 -2.40 -1.35
C ARG A 61 9.17 -2.94 -1.07
N LEU A 62 8.50 -2.39 -0.07
CA LEU A 62 7.14 -2.76 0.31
C LEU A 62 6.14 -1.79 -0.30
N GLU A 63 5.09 -2.32 -0.92
CA GLU A 63 3.99 -1.55 -1.48
C GLU A 63 2.81 -1.50 -0.52
N TYR A 64 2.21 -0.33 -0.38
CA TYR A 64 0.99 -0.08 0.38
C TYR A 64 0.01 0.76 -0.46
N ALA A 65 -0.82 0.09 -1.25
CA ALA A 65 -1.92 0.73 -1.97
C ALA A 65 -3.05 1.09 -0.99
N ARG A 66 -3.53 2.34 -1.02
CA ARG A 66 -4.44 2.92 -0.03
C ARG A 66 -5.55 3.73 -0.65
N GLY A 67 -6.59 3.93 0.18
CA GLY A 67 -7.73 4.78 -0.11
C GLY A 67 -8.74 4.18 -1.07
N PRO A 68 -9.88 4.85 -1.21
CA PRO A 68 -10.86 4.48 -2.21
C PRO A 68 -10.21 4.63 -3.58
N PHE A 69 -10.43 3.63 -4.43
CA PHE A 69 -9.92 3.61 -5.80
C PHE A 69 -8.39 3.57 -5.94
N ALA A 70 -7.65 3.22 -4.86
CA ALA A 70 -6.19 3.13 -4.85
C ALA A 70 -5.48 4.42 -5.36
N LYS A 71 -5.95 5.59 -4.93
CA LYS A 71 -5.36 6.90 -5.32
C LYS A 71 -4.01 7.19 -4.68
N HIS A 72 -3.63 6.46 -3.64
CA HIS A 72 -2.34 6.57 -2.98
C HIS A 72 -1.65 5.22 -2.94
N THR A 73 -0.38 5.21 -3.29
CA THR A 73 0.50 4.05 -3.09
C THR A 73 1.77 4.54 -2.41
N PHE A 74 2.00 4.03 -1.21
CA PHE A 74 3.24 4.30 -0.48
C PHE A 74 4.22 3.15 -0.74
N MET A 75 5.43 3.50 -1.14
CA MET A 75 6.55 2.58 -1.22
C MET A 75 7.46 2.81 -0.02
N VAL A 76 7.79 1.73 0.69
CA VAL A 76 8.70 1.75 1.84
C VAL A 76 9.91 0.88 1.50
N ASP A 77 11.07 1.49 1.42
CA ASP A 77 12.33 0.82 1.12
C ASP A 77 13.01 0.37 2.40
N LEU A 78 13.23 -0.94 2.50
CA LEU A 78 14.00 -1.58 3.56
C LEU A 78 15.40 -1.96 3.04
N ASP A 79 16.40 -1.83 3.90
CA ASP A 79 17.74 -2.36 3.64
C ASP A 79 17.81 -3.88 3.85
N ALA A 80 19.00 -4.45 3.63
CA ALA A 80 19.23 -5.88 3.81
C ALA A 80 19.04 -6.36 5.27
N ALA A 81 19.07 -5.46 6.26
CA ALA A 81 18.78 -5.75 7.66
C ALA A 81 17.29 -5.56 8.00
N GLY A 82 16.43 -5.28 7.01
CA GLY A 82 15.00 -5.05 7.19
C GLY A 82 14.65 -3.74 7.88
N ARG A 83 15.49 -2.71 7.71
CA ARG A 83 15.27 -1.38 8.30
C ARG A 83 14.89 -0.36 7.24
N VAL A 84 13.94 0.52 7.56
CA VAL A 84 13.47 1.60 6.69
C VAL A 84 14.62 2.54 6.35
N GLN A 85 14.86 2.69 5.06
CA GLN A 85 15.77 3.69 4.50
C GLN A 85 15.02 4.92 4.01
N HIS A 86 13.90 4.69 3.33
CA HIS A 86 13.10 5.73 2.70
C HIS A 86 11.66 5.27 2.55
N TRP A 87 10.73 6.22 2.42
CA TRP A 87 9.40 5.96 1.94
C TRP A 87 8.87 7.16 1.13
N GLU A 88 8.01 6.87 0.19
CA GLU A 88 7.39 7.89 -0.67
C GLU A 88 5.98 7.48 -1.12
N GLN A 89 5.13 8.47 -1.39
CA GLN A 89 3.89 8.28 -2.12
C GLN A 89 4.21 8.44 -3.62
N VAL A 90 3.96 7.38 -4.41
CA VAL A 90 4.47 7.31 -5.79
C VAL A 90 3.44 7.69 -6.86
N LEU A 91 2.14 7.80 -6.51
CA LEU A 91 1.11 8.17 -7.49
C LEU A 91 0.96 9.68 -7.60
N ARG A 92 1.94 10.31 -8.25
CA ARG A 92 2.02 11.75 -8.51
C ARG A 92 2.77 12.03 -9.81
N GLU A 93 2.51 13.18 -10.42
CA GLU A 93 2.93 13.50 -11.79
C GLU A 93 4.44 13.52 -11.98
N ASP A 94 5.21 14.00 -11.00
CA ASP A 94 6.67 14.00 -11.05
C ASP A 94 7.29 12.60 -11.11
N ILE A 95 6.61 11.60 -10.52
CA ILE A 95 7.00 10.18 -10.61
C ILE A 95 6.50 9.57 -11.92
N PHE A 96 5.28 9.88 -12.34
CA PHE A 96 4.71 9.41 -13.61
C PHE A 96 5.55 9.86 -14.81
N ASN A 97 6.03 11.10 -14.80
CA ASN A 97 6.86 11.67 -15.88
C ASN A 97 8.24 10.98 -16.01
N GLN A 98 8.60 10.10 -15.09
CA GLN A 98 9.80 9.27 -15.18
C GLN A 98 9.54 7.92 -15.86
N VAL A 99 8.28 7.61 -16.21
CA VAL A 99 7.94 6.42 -16.97
C VAL A 99 8.23 6.70 -18.45
N VAL A 100 9.12 5.90 -19.02
CA VAL A 100 9.56 6.07 -20.41
C VAL A 100 9.39 4.79 -21.21
N PRO A 101 9.21 4.88 -22.53
CA PRO A 101 9.22 3.72 -23.41
C PRO A 101 10.48 2.86 -23.23
N GLY A 102 10.31 1.54 -23.29
CA GLY A 102 11.40 0.58 -23.08
C GLY A 102 11.55 0.08 -21.64
N MET A 103 10.89 0.69 -20.65
CA MET A 103 10.81 0.11 -19.30
C MET A 103 10.12 -1.25 -19.35
N THR A 104 10.54 -2.18 -18.48
CA THR A 104 9.82 -3.45 -18.30
C THR A 104 8.60 -3.28 -17.39
N ALA A 105 7.64 -4.19 -17.51
CA ALA A 105 6.47 -4.26 -16.63
C ALA A 105 6.87 -4.38 -15.14
N ASP A 106 7.98 -5.08 -14.84
CA ASP A 106 8.47 -5.21 -13.47
C ASP A 106 9.10 -3.90 -12.96
N GLN A 107 9.85 -3.18 -13.79
CA GLN A 107 10.34 -1.84 -13.46
C GLN A 107 9.19 -0.87 -13.22
N LEU A 108 8.12 -0.97 -14.02
CA LEU A 108 6.92 -0.16 -13.86
C LEU A 108 6.23 -0.45 -12.52
N ARG A 109 6.04 -1.74 -12.17
CA ARG A 109 5.48 -2.13 -10.86
C ARG A 109 6.38 -1.73 -9.70
N TYR A 110 7.68 -1.91 -9.83
CA TYR A 110 8.65 -1.48 -8.80
C TYR A 110 8.55 0.02 -8.53
N ARG A 111 8.27 0.82 -9.57
CA ARG A 111 8.18 2.28 -9.47
C ARG A 111 6.82 2.75 -8.96
N LEU A 112 5.72 2.25 -9.51
CA LEU A 112 4.37 2.77 -9.27
C LEU A 112 3.49 1.85 -8.42
N GLY A 113 3.91 0.62 -8.18
CA GLY A 113 3.09 -0.40 -7.59
C GLY A 113 2.08 -1.00 -8.57
N ARG A 114 1.17 -1.77 -8.01
CA ARG A 114 0.12 -2.44 -8.77
C ARG A 114 -0.82 -1.42 -9.42
N PRO A 115 -1.15 -1.56 -10.71
CA PRO A 115 -2.14 -0.70 -11.36
C PRO A 115 -3.54 -0.91 -10.76
N ALA A 116 -4.34 0.16 -10.73
CA ALA A 116 -5.72 0.12 -10.28
C ALA A 116 -6.60 -0.70 -11.23
N LYS A 117 -6.30 -0.66 -12.53
CA LYS A 117 -6.98 -1.45 -13.57
C LYS A 117 -6.02 -1.81 -14.70
N GLN A 118 -6.30 -2.94 -15.34
CA GLN A 118 -5.65 -3.38 -16.57
C GLN A 118 -6.73 -3.81 -17.56
N PHE A 119 -6.57 -3.46 -18.82
CA PHE A 119 -7.47 -3.92 -19.88
C PHE A 119 -6.69 -4.16 -21.18
N GLY A 120 -7.09 -5.18 -21.90
CA GLY A 120 -6.48 -5.53 -23.18
C GLY A 120 -6.90 -4.55 -24.27
N ILE A 121 -5.97 -4.28 -25.19
CA ILE A 121 -6.21 -3.55 -26.43
C ILE A 121 -5.76 -4.37 -27.63
N TRP A 122 -5.95 -3.82 -28.84
CA TRP A 122 -5.62 -4.49 -30.06
C TRP A 122 -4.16 -4.96 -30.12
N ARG A 123 -3.88 -6.09 -30.80
CA ARG A 123 -2.57 -6.76 -30.92
C ARG A 123 -2.01 -7.34 -29.62
N GLY A 124 -2.86 -7.59 -28.63
CA GLY A 124 -2.45 -8.23 -27.37
C GLY A 124 -1.72 -7.34 -26.38
N ALA A 125 -1.56 -6.05 -26.67
CA ALA A 125 -1.06 -5.10 -25.70
C ALA A 125 -2.11 -4.83 -24.59
N THR A 126 -1.66 -4.35 -23.44
CA THR A 126 -2.52 -4.00 -22.30
C THR A 126 -2.29 -2.57 -21.88
N VAL A 127 -3.35 -1.89 -21.46
CA VAL A 127 -3.25 -0.58 -20.82
C VAL A 127 -3.38 -0.78 -19.31
N TRP A 128 -2.40 -0.27 -18.59
CA TRP A 128 -2.33 -0.25 -17.15
C TRP A 128 -2.63 1.16 -16.66
N THR A 129 -3.47 1.31 -15.64
CA THR A 129 -3.90 2.63 -15.19
C THR A 129 -3.71 2.80 -13.69
N TRP A 130 -3.34 4.00 -13.29
CA TRP A 130 -3.22 4.43 -11.89
C TRP A 130 -4.06 5.68 -11.67
N ARG A 131 -4.90 5.65 -10.64
CA ARG A 131 -5.60 6.83 -10.14
C ARG A 131 -4.68 7.58 -9.19
N TYR A 132 -4.83 8.88 -9.12
CA TYR A 132 -4.07 9.74 -8.23
C TYR A 132 -4.91 10.97 -7.83
N GLU A 133 -4.45 11.75 -6.86
CA GLU A 133 -5.12 12.98 -6.50
C GLU A 133 -4.83 14.06 -7.56
N THR A 134 -5.88 14.46 -8.26
CA THR A 134 -5.84 15.46 -9.32
C THR A 134 -7.19 16.16 -9.42
N PRO A 135 -7.22 17.47 -9.72
CA PRO A 135 -8.47 18.20 -9.96
C PRO A 135 -9.09 17.91 -11.34
N PHE A 136 -8.37 17.23 -12.25
CA PHE A 136 -8.76 17.09 -13.65
C PHE A 136 -9.53 15.81 -13.99
N CYS A 137 -9.92 15.02 -13.00
CA CYS A 137 -10.60 13.74 -13.21
C CYS A 137 -9.96 12.87 -14.30
N GLN A 138 -8.68 12.66 -14.17
CA GLN A 138 -7.87 11.85 -15.07
C GLN A 138 -7.11 10.78 -14.32
N TRP A 139 -6.70 9.74 -15.02
CA TRP A 139 -5.77 8.75 -14.55
C TRP A 139 -4.49 8.74 -15.39
N PHE A 140 -3.42 8.22 -14.82
CA PHE A 140 -2.20 7.91 -15.54
C PHE A 140 -2.34 6.56 -16.24
N MET A 141 -1.95 6.47 -17.50
CA MET A 141 -2.12 5.30 -18.36
C MET A 141 -0.78 4.92 -18.98
N VAL A 142 -0.48 3.62 -19.00
CA VAL A 142 0.72 3.09 -19.62
C VAL A 142 0.34 1.92 -20.51
N THR A 143 0.75 1.96 -21.77
CA THR A 143 0.58 0.83 -22.69
C THR A 143 1.78 -0.11 -22.56
N VAL A 144 1.49 -1.37 -22.23
CA VAL A 144 2.47 -2.44 -22.11
C VAL A 144 2.24 -3.45 -23.23
N GLU A 145 3.28 -3.68 -24.02
CA GLU A 145 3.29 -4.64 -25.13
C GLU A 145 3.23 -6.09 -24.63
N PRO A 146 2.87 -7.08 -25.49
CA PRO A 146 2.82 -8.49 -25.10
C PRO A 146 4.13 -9.06 -24.56
N ASN A 147 5.27 -8.47 -24.95
CA ASN A 147 6.61 -8.82 -24.43
C ASN A 147 6.91 -8.20 -23.07
N GLY A 148 5.95 -7.49 -22.44
CA GLY A 148 6.13 -6.86 -21.13
C GLY A 148 6.89 -5.55 -21.14
N VAL A 149 7.04 -4.89 -22.30
CA VAL A 149 7.76 -3.62 -22.41
C VAL A 149 6.80 -2.45 -22.58
N VAL A 150 7.05 -1.36 -21.90
CA VAL A 150 6.30 -0.08 -22.02
C VAL A 150 6.49 0.49 -23.42
N ARG A 151 5.38 0.72 -24.13
CA ARG A 151 5.35 1.39 -25.43
C ARG A 151 5.20 2.89 -25.29
N ASP A 152 4.22 3.32 -24.52
CA ASP A 152 3.88 4.73 -24.31
C ASP A 152 3.24 4.93 -22.93
N ALA A 153 3.23 6.16 -22.44
CA ALA A 153 2.59 6.58 -21.22
C ALA A 153 1.98 7.98 -21.39
N GLY A 154 0.91 8.26 -20.65
CA GLY A 154 0.22 9.54 -20.71
C GLY A 154 -0.97 9.62 -19.77
N TYR A 155 -1.77 10.65 -19.91
CA TYR A 155 -2.95 10.89 -19.09
C TYR A 155 -4.20 10.79 -19.96
N GLY A 156 -5.29 10.30 -19.37
CA GLY A 156 -6.59 10.21 -20.03
C GLY A 156 -7.72 10.37 -19.01
N PRO A 157 -8.97 10.59 -19.50
CA PRO A 157 -10.12 10.74 -18.62
C PRO A 157 -10.35 9.47 -17.79
N ASP A 158 -10.61 9.64 -16.48
CA ASP A 158 -11.01 8.51 -15.63
C ASP A 158 -12.51 8.23 -15.83
N PRO A 159 -12.89 7.04 -16.31
CA PRO A 159 -14.29 6.70 -16.55
C PRO A 159 -15.19 6.80 -15.30
N ILE A 160 -14.62 6.82 -14.10
CA ILE A 160 -15.40 7.00 -12.87
C ILE A 160 -16.12 8.35 -12.82
N CYS A 161 -15.62 9.36 -13.51
CA CYS A 161 -16.21 10.69 -13.55
C CYS A 161 -17.39 10.79 -14.51
N GLU A 162 -17.38 9.98 -15.57
CA GLU A 162 -18.49 9.93 -16.53
C GLU A 162 -19.77 9.33 -15.93
N VAL A 163 -19.62 8.47 -14.90
CA VAL A 163 -20.76 7.83 -14.23
C VAL A 163 -21.51 8.85 -13.38
N ASN A 164 -20.80 9.79 -12.75
CA ASN A 164 -21.41 10.80 -11.88
C ASN A 164 -22.21 11.85 -12.66
N GLU A 165 -21.80 12.19 -13.89
CA GLU A 165 -22.54 13.14 -14.73
C GLU A 165 -23.91 12.59 -15.20
N LYS A 166 -24.01 11.28 -15.41
CA LYS A 166 -25.27 10.65 -15.88
C LYS A 166 -26.33 10.49 -14.79
N ASP A 167 -25.93 10.44 -13.53
CA ASP A 167 -26.82 10.31 -12.39
C ASP A 167 -27.37 11.66 -11.90
N GLU A 168 -26.74 12.77 -12.26
CA GLU A 168 -27.19 14.13 -11.89
C GLU A 168 -28.35 14.66 -12.77
N PHE A 169 -28.65 13.99 -13.90
CA PHE A 169 -29.73 14.35 -14.84
C PHE A 169 -30.91 13.36 -14.84
N ARG A 170 -31.09 12.59 -13.76
CA ARG A 170 -32.27 11.72 -13.56
C ARG A 170 -33.15 12.22 -12.36
#